data_a8a88c654229ea0d58dc2ca1f44386c8
#
_entry.id   a8a88c654229ea0d58dc2ca1f44386c8
#
_cell.length_a   1.000
_cell.length_b   1.000
_cell.length_c   1.000
_cell.angle_alpha   90.00
_cell.angle_beta   90.00
_cell.angle_gamma   90.00
#
_symmetry.space_group_name_H-M   'P 1'
#
loop_
_entity.id
_entity.type
_entity.pdbx_description
1 polymer ?
#
loop_
_entity_poly.entity_id
_entity_poly.type
_entity_poly.pdbx_seq_one_letter_code
_entity_poly.pdbx_strand_id
1 'polypeptide(L)'
;MKKALVCAAALLFVSGVTSHSQTLTTRRVMREKLAHTNRILEALTTSNLAVLERESAALLRITESPQWSEVNSAELRPYTDAFVNAIRELTESARRRDLDAAASQYGTLTMTCYQCHRYRKSSRIAIER
;
A
#
# COMPACT_ATOMS: atom_id res chain seq x y z
N MET A 1 44.43 22.96 -0.64
CA MET A 1 43.84 21.96 -1.59
C MET A 1 43.40 20.66 -0.91
N LYS A 2 44.02 20.20 0.18
CA LYS A 2 43.61 18.93 0.86
C LYS A 2 42.26 18.99 1.63
N LYS A 3 41.84 20.18 2.07
CA LYS A 3 40.55 20.36 2.82
C LYS A 3 39.30 20.37 1.96
N ALA A 4 39.41 20.71 0.69
CA ALA A 4 38.29 20.72 -0.25
C ALA A 4 37.84 19.32 -0.71
N LEU A 5 38.76 18.36 -0.76
CA LEU A 5 38.49 16.98 -1.16
C LEU A 5 37.70 16.19 -0.11
N VAL A 6 37.89 16.51 1.18
CA VAL A 6 37.20 15.80 2.28
C VAL A 6 35.72 16.16 2.36
N CYS A 7 35.34 17.41 2.05
CA CYS A 7 33.95 17.84 2.05
C CYS A 7 33.14 17.23 0.89
N ALA A 8 33.77 17.01 -0.27
CA ALA A 8 33.10 16.41 -1.44
C ALA A 8 32.76 14.92 -1.23
N ALA A 9 33.64 14.20 -0.53
CA ALA A 9 33.41 12.78 -0.21
C ALA A 9 32.28 12.57 0.82
N ALA A 10 32.10 13.49 1.79
CA ALA A 10 31.04 13.41 2.80
C ALA A 10 29.63 13.64 2.21
N LEU A 11 29.49 14.46 1.17
CA LEU A 11 28.20 14.74 0.53
C LEU A 11 27.69 13.57 -0.31
N LEU A 12 28.55 12.71 -0.84
CA LEU A 12 28.16 11.54 -1.64
C LEU A 12 27.61 10.38 -0.77
N PHE A 13 28.00 10.29 0.49
CA PHE A 13 27.54 9.24 1.41
C PHE A 13 26.11 9.44 1.93
N VAL A 14 25.61 10.70 1.99
CA VAL A 14 24.28 10.99 2.54
C VAL A 14 23.15 10.60 1.56
N SER A 15 23.41 10.64 0.25
CA SER A 15 22.39 10.36 -0.77
C SER A 15 21.98 8.87 -0.85
N GLY A 16 22.87 7.95 -0.47
CA GLY A 16 22.58 6.51 -0.55
C GLY A 16 21.71 5.97 0.58
N VAL A 17 21.74 6.60 1.75
CA VAL A 17 21.03 6.11 2.96
C VAL A 17 19.53 6.38 2.88
N THR A 18 19.11 7.51 2.31
CA THR A 18 17.71 7.89 2.20
C THR A 18 16.92 6.98 1.26
N SER A 19 17.49 6.63 0.10
CA SER A 19 16.83 5.75 -0.88
C SER A 19 16.62 4.32 -0.35
N HIS A 20 17.55 3.80 0.42
CA HIS A 20 17.43 2.46 1.01
C HIS A 20 16.35 2.39 2.10
N SER A 21 16.27 3.41 2.94
CA SER A 21 15.24 3.53 3.98
C SER A 21 13.83 3.58 3.40
N GLN A 22 13.57 4.39 2.38
CA GLN A 22 12.27 4.48 1.70
C GLN A 22 11.84 3.13 1.09
N THR A 23 12.76 2.40 0.48
CA THR A 23 12.48 1.08 -0.09
C THR A 23 12.05 0.08 0.99
N LEU A 24 12.69 0.10 2.16
CA LEU A 24 12.34 -0.78 3.28
C LEU A 24 10.96 -0.45 3.85
N THR A 25 10.65 0.85 4.02
CA THR A 25 9.36 1.32 4.50
C THR A 25 8.23 0.92 3.54
N THR A 26 8.38 1.16 2.24
CA THR A 26 7.41 0.75 1.23
C THR A 26 7.17 -0.76 1.24
N ARG A 27 8.24 -1.56 1.34
CA ARG A 27 8.13 -3.02 1.41
C ARG A 27 7.39 -3.49 2.66
N ARG A 28 7.60 -2.84 3.79
CA ARG A 28 6.88 -3.13 5.04
C ARG A 28 5.39 -2.85 4.89
N VAL A 29 5.01 -1.67 4.41
CA VAL A 29 3.62 -1.28 4.16
C VAL A 29 2.92 -2.28 3.23
N MET A 30 3.58 -2.70 2.15
CA MET A 30 3.00 -3.67 1.20
C MET A 30 2.79 -5.05 1.84
N ARG A 31 3.68 -5.51 2.71
CA ARG A 31 3.49 -6.77 3.45
C ARG A 31 2.34 -6.69 4.45
N GLU A 32 2.22 -5.57 5.16
CA GLU A 32 1.11 -5.32 6.08
C GLU A 32 -0.24 -5.31 5.34
N LYS A 33 -0.33 -4.60 4.22
CA LYS A 33 -1.51 -4.61 3.35
C LYS A 33 -1.89 -6.03 2.94
N LEU A 34 -0.93 -6.80 2.44
CA LEU A 34 -1.17 -8.18 2.00
C LEU A 34 -1.65 -9.06 3.16
N ALA A 35 -1.06 -8.93 4.35
CA ALA A 35 -1.45 -9.70 5.52
C ALA A 35 -2.91 -9.45 5.92
N HIS A 36 -3.35 -8.19 5.97
CA HIS A 36 -4.76 -7.85 6.25
C HIS A 36 -5.69 -8.32 5.13
N THR A 37 -5.29 -8.15 3.86
CA THR A 37 -6.09 -8.61 2.70
C THR A 37 -6.32 -10.11 2.74
N ASN A 38 -5.33 -10.92 3.10
CA ASN A 38 -5.47 -12.37 3.25
C ASN A 38 -6.42 -12.75 4.39
N ARG A 39 -6.36 -12.06 5.54
CA ARG A 39 -7.30 -12.28 6.65
C ARG A 39 -8.73 -11.87 6.31
N ILE A 40 -8.90 -10.84 5.48
CA ILE A 40 -10.21 -10.46 4.94
C ILE A 40 -10.78 -11.59 4.08
N LEU A 41 -9.98 -12.21 3.22
CA LEU A 41 -10.42 -13.37 2.43
C LEU A 41 -10.84 -14.54 3.32
N GLU A 42 -10.04 -14.87 4.32
CA GLU A 42 -10.38 -15.90 5.31
C GLU A 42 -11.69 -15.58 6.03
N ALA A 43 -11.87 -14.32 6.46
CA ALA A 43 -13.09 -13.88 7.14
C ALA A 43 -14.33 -13.97 6.24
N LEU A 44 -14.21 -13.62 4.97
CA LEU A 44 -15.30 -13.76 3.98
C LEU A 44 -15.68 -15.23 3.78
N THR A 45 -14.70 -16.10 3.57
CA THR A 45 -14.93 -17.53 3.29
C THR A 45 -15.46 -18.30 4.49
N THR A 46 -15.19 -17.83 5.70
CA THR A 46 -15.71 -18.39 6.96
C THR A 46 -16.91 -17.63 7.52
N SER A 47 -17.42 -16.63 6.80
CA SER A 47 -18.52 -15.75 7.24
C SER A 47 -18.28 -15.08 8.61
N ASN A 48 -17.02 -14.80 8.94
CA ASN A 48 -16.64 -14.19 10.21
C ASN A 48 -16.67 -12.67 10.13
N LEU A 49 -17.87 -12.09 10.29
CA LEU A 49 -18.10 -10.65 10.18
C LEU A 49 -17.27 -9.81 11.17
N ALA A 50 -17.02 -10.32 12.38
CA ALA A 50 -16.24 -9.58 13.37
C ALA A 50 -14.76 -9.44 12.95
N VAL A 51 -14.18 -10.50 12.38
CA VAL A 51 -12.83 -10.47 11.82
C VAL A 51 -12.81 -9.62 10.57
N LEU A 52 -13.81 -9.74 9.69
CA LEU A 52 -13.93 -8.96 8.47
C LEU A 52 -13.91 -7.44 8.77
N GLU A 53 -14.73 -6.98 9.68
CA GLU A 53 -14.77 -5.56 10.09
C GLU A 53 -13.44 -5.11 10.70
N ARG A 54 -12.86 -5.91 11.59
CA ARG A 54 -11.58 -5.57 12.23
C ARG A 54 -10.43 -5.45 11.22
N GLU A 55 -10.30 -6.41 10.32
CA GLU A 55 -9.20 -6.46 9.36
C GLU A 55 -9.35 -5.38 8.26
N SER A 56 -10.56 -5.11 7.81
CA SER A 56 -10.82 -4.02 6.86
C SER A 56 -10.55 -2.65 7.48
N ALA A 57 -10.96 -2.42 8.73
CA ALA A 57 -10.64 -1.20 9.46
C ALA A 57 -9.13 -1.06 9.71
N ALA A 58 -8.43 -2.17 10.00
CA ALA A 58 -6.97 -2.15 10.14
C ALA A 58 -6.27 -1.78 8.82
N LEU A 59 -6.74 -2.32 7.72
CA LEU A 59 -6.24 -2.00 6.38
C LEU A 59 -6.45 -0.51 6.03
N LEU A 60 -7.60 0.05 6.42
CA LEU A 60 -7.87 1.49 6.24
C LEU A 60 -6.89 2.35 7.06
N ARG A 61 -6.61 1.99 8.30
CA ARG A 61 -5.64 2.73 9.15
C ARG A 61 -4.23 2.79 8.55
N ILE A 62 -3.81 1.79 7.77
CA ILE A 62 -2.53 1.83 7.07
C ILE A 62 -2.47 3.04 6.13
N THR A 63 -3.59 3.38 5.46
CA THR A 63 -3.66 4.51 4.52
C THR A 63 -3.64 5.88 5.21
N GLU A 64 -3.81 5.90 6.53
CA GLU A 64 -3.75 7.11 7.38
C GLU A 64 -2.35 7.25 8.04
N SER A 65 -1.49 6.26 7.89
CA SER A 65 -0.16 6.26 8.50
C SER A 65 0.82 7.20 7.77
N PRO A 66 1.81 7.79 8.47
CA PRO A 66 2.86 8.57 7.83
C PRO A 66 3.62 7.80 6.74
N GLN A 67 3.79 6.48 6.91
CA GLN A 67 4.46 5.61 5.95
C GLN A 67 3.69 5.47 4.63
N TRP A 68 2.37 5.70 4.64
CA TRP A 68 1.56 5.70 3.43
C TRP A 68 1.92 6.84 2.48
N SER A 69 2.36 7.99 3.00
CA SER A 69 2.75 9.14 2.17
C SER A 69 3.90 8.81 1.23
N GLU A 70 4.80 7.89 1.61
CA GLU A 70 5.90 7.42 0.77
C GLU A 70 5.44 6.55 -0.40
N VAL A 71 4.25 5.94 -0.27
CA VAL A 71 3.62 5.11 -1.31
C VAL A 71 2.68 5.92 -2.18
N ASN A 72 2.08 6.98 -1.62
CA ASN A 72 1.04 7.79 -2.25
C ASN A 72 1.63 8.98 -3.02
N SER A 73 2.51 8.71 -3.98
CA SER A 73 3.02 9.75 -4.89
C SER A 73 1.94 10.26 -5.84
N ALA A 74 2.18 11.42 -6.47
CA ALA A 74 1.21 12.04 -7.40
C ALA A 74 0.82 11.09 -8.55
N GLU A 75 1.79 10.33 -9.08
CA GLU A 75 1.58 9.38 -10.17
C GLU A 75 0.77 8.15 -9.74
N LEU A 76 0.86 7.77 -8.45
CA LEU A 76 0.15 6.61 -7.91
C LEU A 76 -1.21 6.96 -7.31
N ARG A 77 -1.51 8.24 -7.13
CA ARG A 77 -2.73 8.71 -6.49
C ARG A 77 -4.02 8.12 -7.07
N PRO A 78 -4.22 8.00 -8.39
CA PRO A 78 -5.44 7.39 -8.92
C PRO A 78 -5.67 5.96 -8.42
N TYR A 79 -4.58 5.19 -8.27
CA TYR A 79 -4.64 3.80 -7.79
C TYR A 79 -4.79 3.72 -6.27
N THR A 80 -4.14 4.63 -5.53
CA THR A 80 -4.22 4.66 -4.06
C THR A 80 -5.58 5.17 -3.60
N ASP A 81 -6.18 6.12 -4.28
CA ASP A 81 -7.54 6.60 -4.00
C ASP A 81 -8.58 5.50 -4.29
N ALA A 82 -8.45 4.79 -5.42
CA ALA A 82 -9.31 3.65 -5.74
C ALA A 82 -9.19 2.54 -4.66
N PHE A 83 -7.98 2.26 -4.18
CA PHE A 83 -7.74 1.33 -3.08
C PHE A 83 -8.43 1.77 -1.78
N VAL A 84 -8.27 3.05 -1.38
CA VAL A 84 -8.91 3.60 -0.19
C VAL A 84 -10.44 3.52 -0.27
N ASN A 85 -11.01 3.86 -1.43
CA ASN A 85 -12.45 3.78 -1.63
C ASN A 85 -12.96 2.35 -1.52
N ALA A 86 -12.27 1.38 -2.15
CA ALA A 86 -12.65 -0.04 -2.04
C ALA A 86 -12.60 -0.56 -0.60
N ILE A 87 -11.62 -0.13 0.22
CA ILE A 87 -11.57 -0.51 1.64
C ILE A 87 -12.73 0.10 2.42
N ARG A 88 -13.07 1.37 2.18
CA ARG A 88 -14.19 2.03 2.86
C ARG A 88 -15.49 1.31 2.59
N GLU A 89 -15.78 1.00 1.33
CA GLU A 89 -16.97 0.27 0.93
C GLU A 89 -17.01 -1.15 1.52
N LEU A 90 -15.87 -1.85 1.55
CA LEU A 90 -15.74 -3.16 2.17
C LEU A 90 -16.03 -3.08 3.69
N THR A 91 -15.44 -2.09 4.38
CA THR A 91 -15.65 -1.90 5.82
C THR A 91 -17.11 -1.59 6.13
N GLU A 92 -17.74 -0.77 5.32
CA GLU A 92 -19.16 -0.42 5.48
C GLU A 92 -20.08 -1.61 5.21
N SER A 93 -19.78 -2.42 4.19
CA SER A 93 -20.50 -3.66 3.92
C SER A 93 -20.40 -4.66 5.09
N ALA A 94 -19.21 -4.77 5.70
CA ALA A 94 -19.01 -5.59 6.88
C ALA A 94 -19.85 -5.10 8.08
N ARG A 95 -19.94 -3.80 8.31
CA ARG A 95 -20.76 -3.19 9.37
C ARG A 95 -22.24 -3.44 9.16
N ARG A 96 -22.71 -3.36 7.91
CA ARG A 96 -24.10 -3.70 7.56
C ARG A 96 -24.39 -5.20 7.57
N ARG A 97 -23.38 -6.03 7.84
CA ARG A 97 -23.46 -7.49 7.83
C ARG A 97 -23.85 -8.07 6.46
N ASP A 98 -23.49 -7.36 5.40
CA ASP A 98 -23.74 -7.72 4.00
C ASP A 98 -22.51 -8.42 3.42
N LEU A 99 -22.48 -9.76 3.51
CA LEU A 99 -21.36 -10.57 3.03
C LEU A 99 -21.21 -10.54 1.51
N ASP A 100 -22.29 -10.48 0.77
CA ASP A 100 -22.26 -10.48 -0.69
C ASP A 100 -21.66 -9.18 -1.22
N ALA A 101 -22.11 -8.04 -0.66
CA ALA A 101 -21.52 -6.75 -0.95
C ALA A 101 -20.04 -6.70 -0.53
N ALA A 102 -19.70 -7.23 0.64
CA ALA A 102 -18.32 -7.27 1.10
C ALA A 102 -17.42 -8.13 0.19
N ALA A 103 -17.91 -9.26 -0.28
CA ALA A 103 -17.18 -10.11 -1.23
C ALA A 103 -16.95 -9.41 -2.58
N SER A 104 -17.96 -8.69 -3.08
CA SER A 104 -17.83 -7.86 -4.29
C SER A 104 -16.76 -6.76 -4.10
N GLN A 105 -16.78 -6.07 -2.97
CA GLN A 105 -15.78 -5.03 -2.67
C GLN A 105 -14.38 -5.60 -2.46
N TYR A 106 -14.26 -6.81 -1.94
CA TYR A 106 -12.98 -7.51 -1.87
C TYR A 106 -12.40 -7.78 -3.26
N GLY A 107 -13.23 -8.18 -4.22
CA GLY A 107 -12.82 -8.32 -5.62
C GLY A 107 -12.30 -6.99 -6.19
N THR A 108 -13.01 -5.89 -5.95
CA THR A 108 -12.60 -4.53 -6.34
C THR A 108 -11.26 -4.17 -5.68
N LEU A 109 -11.11 -4.41 -4.38
CA LEU A 109 -9.88 -4.15 -3.61
C LEU A 109 -8.67 -4.86 -4.22
N THR A 110 -8.79 -6.16 -4.51
CA THR A 110 -7.69 -6.95 -5.08
C THR A 110 -7.32 -6.47 -6.48
N MET A 111 -8.31 -6.03 -7.27
CA MET A 111 -8.07 -5.45 -8.59
C MET A 111 -7.29 -4.13 -8.50
N THR A 112 -7.55 -3.26 -7.52
CA THR A 112 -6.76 -2.04 -7.32
C THR A 112 -5.30 -2.34 -7.00
N CYS A 113 -5.03 -3.37 -6.20
CA CYS A 113 -3.67 -3.83 -5.93
C CYS A 113 -2.94 -4.24 -7.22
N TYR A 114 -3.59 -5.06 -8.04
CA TYR A 114 -3.04 -5.51 -9.32
C TYR A 114 -2.75 -4.33 -10.27
N GLN A 115 -3.69 -3.41 -10.43
CA GLN A 115 -3.56 -2.28 -11.35
C GLN A 115 -2.39 -1.36 -10.95
N CYS A 116 -2.26 -1.03 -9.66
CA CYS A 116 -1.16 -0.24 -9.15
C CYS A 116 0.20 -0.93 -9.38
N HIS A 117 0.30 -2.21 -9.07
CA HIS A 117 1.52 -2.99 -9.28
C HIS A 117 1.88 -3.13 -10.77
N ARG A 118 0.89 -3.32 -11.64
CA ARG A 118 1.09 -3.34 -13.10
C ARG A 118 1.63 -2.01 -13.61
N TYR A 119 1.06 -0.89 -13.17
CA TYR A 119 1.53 0.45 -13.53
C TYR A 119 2.98 0.66 -13.10
N ARG A 120 3.32 0.35 -11.85
CA ARG A 120 4.69 0.49 -11.35
C ARG A 120 5.70 -0.35 -12.13
N LYS A 121 5.32 -1.55 -12.54
CA LYS A 121 6.18 -2.42 -13.35
C LYS A 121 6.42 -1.81 -14.74
N SER A 122 5.39 -1.32 -15.41
CA SER A 122 5.52 -0.71 -16.74
C SER A 122 6.32 0.60 -16.70
N SER A 123 6.15 1.42 -15.68
CA SER A 123 6.91 2.67 -15.51
C SER A 123 8.40 2.41 -15.31
N ARG A 124 8.78 1.39 -14.55
CA ARG A 124 10.21 1.00 -14.39
C ARG A 124 10.83 0.57 -15.69
N ILE A 125 10.16 -0.25 -16.48
CA ILE A 125 10.64 -0.71 -17.80
C ILE A 125 10.82 0.47 -18.76
N ALA A 126 9.97 1.50 -18.69
CA ALA A 126 10.08 2.68 -19.55
C ALA A 126 11.29 3.57 -19.19
N ILE A 127 11.72 3.58 -17.92
CA ILE A 127 12.89 4.35 -17.47
C ILE A 127 14.21 3.63 -17.83
N GLU A 128 14.19 2.29 -17.88
CA GLU A 128 15.37 1.46 -18.16
C GLU A 128 15.70 1.32 -19.67
N ARG A 129 14.88 1.91 -20.57
CA ARG A 129 15.07 1.94 -22.03
C ARG A 129 15.60 3.28 -22.53
#